data_99ce0eef44ccb3a8da4609dbe43dbd55
#
_entry.id   99ce0eef44ccb3a8da4609dbe43dbd55
#
_cell.length_a   1.000
_cell.length_b   1.000
_cell.length_c   1.000
_cell.angle_alpha   90.00
_cell.angle_beta   90.00
_cell.angle_gamma   90.00
#
_symmetry.space_group_name_H-M   'P 1'
#
loop_
_entity.id
_entity.type
_entity.pdbx_description
1 polymer ?
#
loop_
_entity_poly.entity_id
_entity_poly.type
_entity_poly.pdbx_seq_one_letter_code
_entity_poly.pdbx_strand_id
1 'polypeptide(L)'
;MDTPANILEGSYRYIFVIFLGIPVTYLYNLLSGIMRALGDSKTPLIFLILSSVLNILFDLGAILILHMGVAGAAWATVTAQGISGVLCLIYMKKKYTILKISKDEWKLNGSCIARLCGMGIPMGLQYSITAIGSVVLQTAVNRLGSTAVAAVASGGKLAMFFCCPFDAMVE
;
A
#
# COMPACT_ATOMS: atom_id res chain seq x y z
N MET A 1 -4.98 0.13 23.99
CA MET A 1 -6.15 -0.43 23.28
C MET A 1 -6.40 -1.78 23.93
N ASP A 2 -7.52 -1.94 24.63
CA ASP A 2 -7.89 -3.22 25.22
C ASP A 2 -8.49 -4.12 24.12
N THR A 3 -7.61 -4.83 23.45
CA THR A 3 -8.03 -5.81 22.43
C THR A 3 -8.34 -7.13 23.12
N PRO A 4 -9.54 -7.72 22.93
CA PRO A 4 -9.88 -9.01 23.54
C PRO A 4 -8.88 -10.10 23.18
N ALA A 5 -8.51 -10.94 24.13
CA ALA A 5 -7.49 -11.97 23.98
C ALA A 5 -7.77 -12.94 22.81
N ASN A 6 -9.04 -13.18 22.50
CA ASN A 6 -9.48 -14.07 21.41
C ASN A 6 -9.12 -13.56 20.01
N ILE A 7 -8.91 -12.24 19.86
CA ILE A 7 -8.64 -11.58 18.57
C ILE A 7 -7.16 -11.18 18.48
N LEU A 8 -6.49 -11.11 19.61
CA LEU A 8 -5.11 -10.61 19.72
C LEU A 8 -4.13 -11.43 18.87
N GLU A 9 -4.20 -12.75 18.93
CA GLU A 9 -3.30 -13.63 18.18
C GLU A 9 -3.52 -13.54 16.67
N GLY A 10 -4.78 -13.50 16.23
CA GLY A 10 -5.12 -13.32 14.82
C GLY A 10 -4.68 -11.97 14.28
N SER A 11 -4.88 -10.91 15.07
CA SER A 11 -4.44 -9.55 14.72
C SER A 11 -2.91 -9.44 14.67
N TYR A 12 -2.21 -10.08 15.60
CA TYR A 12 -0.74 -10.09 15.60
C TYR A 12 -0.19 -10.79 14.35
N ARG A 13 -0.71 -11.97 14.01
CA ARG A 13 -0.32 -12.70 12.79
C ARG A 13 -0.61 -11.90 11.53
N TYR A 14 -1.76 -11.24 11.45
CA TYR A 14 -2.13 -10.38 10.34
C TYR A 14 -1.15 -9.22 10.16
N ILE A 15 -0.91 -8.47 11.24
CA ILE A 15 0.01 -7.32 11.24
C ILE A 15 1.43 -7.76 10.89
N PHE A 16 1.89 -8.88 11.44
CA PHE A 16 3.22 -9.42 11.14
C PHE A 16 3.40 -9.71 9.65
N VAL A 17 2.40 -10.36 9.01
CA VAL A 17 2.43 -10.65 7.57
C VAL A 17 2.41 -9.37 6.75
N ILE A 18 1.60 -8.36 7.14
CA ILE A 18 1.58 -7.06 6.47
C ILE A 18 2.94 -6.37 6.56
N PHE A 19 3.57 -6.36 7.74
CA PHE A 19 4.93 -5.81 7.90
C PHE A 19 5.96 -6.52 7.02
N LEU A 20 5.86 -7.84 6.90
CA LEU A 20 6.70 -8.62 5.99
C LEU A 20 6.44 -8.26 4.52
N GLY A 21 5.21 -7.85 4.20
CA GLY A 21 4.80 -7.41 2.87
C GLY A 21 5.23 -5.98 2.49
N ILE A 22 5.65 -5.15 3.45
CA ILE A 22 6.05 -3.76 3.18
C ILE A 22 7.11 -3.64 2.08
N PRO A 23 8.21 -4.43 2.07
CA PRO A 23 9.20 -4.34 1.00
C PRO A 23 8.62 -4.63 -0.39
N VAL A 24 7.67 -5.55 -0.46
CA VAL A 24 7.00 -5.96 -1.71
C VAL A 24 6.10 -4.83 -2.21
N THR A 25 5.30 -4.27 -1.32
CA THR A 25 4.42 -3.13 -1.61
C THR A 25 5.25 -1.90 -2.03
N TYR A 26 6.35 -1.64 -1.33
CA TYR A 26 7.27 -0.56 -1.67
C TYR A 26 7.87 -0.75 -3.06
N LEU A 27 8.32 -1.96 -3.40
CA LEU A 27 8.86 -2.27 -4.72
C LEU A 27 7.82 -1.99 -5.82
N TYR A 28 6.59 -2.46 -5.64
CA TYR A 28 5.52 -2.21 -6.61
C TYR A 28 5.24 -0.71 -6.78
N ASN A 29 5.12 0.04 -5.68
CA ASN A 29 4.87 1.48 -5.72
C ASN A 29 6.02 2.25 -6.37
N LEU A 30 7.28 1.86 -6.09
CA LEU A 30 8.46 2.44 -6.71
C LEU A 30 8.45 2.24 -8.23
N LEU A 31 8.22 1.00 -8.69
CA LEU A 31 8.15 0.68 -10.11
C LEU A 31 7.01 1.41 -10.82
N SER A 32 5.85 1.47 -10.18
CA SER A 32 4.68 2.21 -10.66
C SER A 32 4.97 3.72 -10.78
N GLY A 33 5.64 4.29 -9.78
CA GLY A 33 6.06 5.69 -9.80
C GLY A 33 7.05 5.99 -10.92
N ILE A 34 8.05 5.13 -11.14
CA ILE A 34 9.02 5.27 -12.24
C ILE A 34 8.31 5.24 -13.60
N MET A 35 7.36 4.31 -13.81
CA MET A 35 6.62 4.24 -15.07
C MET A 35 5.75 5.46 -15.30
N ARG A 36 5.09 5.98 -14.26
CA ARG A 36 4.33 7.23 -14.34
C ARG A 36 5.23 8.42 -14.69
N ALA A 37 6.41 8.52 -14.09
CA ALA A 37 7.40 9.54 -14.41
C ALA A 37 7.91 9.46 -15.86
N LEU A 38 7.90 8.27 -16.46
CA LEU A 38 8.23 8.05 -17.89
C LEU A 38 7.04 8.31 -18.84
N GLY A 39 5.90 8.78 -18.31
CA GLY A 39 4.70 9.10 -19.09
C GLY A 39 3.78 7.89 -19.36
N ASP A 40 4.07 6.73 -18.79
CA ASP A 40 3.24 5.53 -18.95
C ASP A 40 2.35 5.30 -17.71
N SER A 41 1.21 5.96 -17.69
CA SER A 41 0.22 5.79 -16.61
C SER A 41 -0.71 4.58 -16.83
N LYS A 42 -0.79 4.07 -18.06
CA LYS A 42 -1.69 2.95 -18.41
C LYS A 42 -1.16 1.61 -17.88
N THR A 43 0.13 1.38 -18.01
CA THR A 43 0.76 0.11 -17.60
C THR A 43 0.65 -0.13 -16.08
N PRO A 44 0.96 0.83 -15.18
CA PRO A 44 0.74 0.66 -13.74
C PRO A 44 -0.72 0.36 -13.39
N LEU A 45 -1.67 0.99 -14.08
CA LEU A 45 -3.09 0.75 -13.87
C LEU A 45 -3.47 -0.70 -14.21
N ILE A 46 -2.98 -1.24 -15.32
CA ILE A 46 -3.22 -2.64 -15.71
C ILE A 46 -2.67 -3.60 -14.64
N PHE A 47 -1.47 -3.34 -14.12
CA PHE A 47 -0.90 -4.16 -13.03
C PHE A 47 -1.64 -3.99 -11.71
N LEU A 48 -2.22 -2.82 -11.44
CA LEU A 48 -3.09 -2.60 -10.29
C LEU A 48 -4.37 -3.45 -10.38
N ILE A 49 -5.04 -3.44 -11.54
CA ILE A 49 -6.22 -4.27 -11.80
C ILE A 49 -5.85 -5.76 -11.67
N LEU A 50 -4.73 -6.18 -12.25
CA LEU A 50 -4.25 -7.55 -12.14
C LEU A 50 -4.01 -7.94 -10.68
N SER A 51 -3.35 -7.07 -9.90
CA SER A 51 -3.12 -7.28 -8.47
C SER A 51 -4.42 -7.43 -7.70
N SER A 52 -5.42 -6.60 -8.01
CA SER A 52 -6.73 -6.65 -7.35
C SER A 52 -7.49 -7.95 -7.66
N VAL A 53 -7.48 -8.39 -8.92
CA VAL A 53 -8.10 -9.65 -9.32
C VAL A 53 -7.40 -10.84 -8.66
N LEU A 54 -6.07 -10.87 -8.67
CA LEU A 54 -5.30 -11.91 -7.98
C LEU A 54 -5.54 -11.91 -6.48
N ASN A 55 -5.65 -10.73 -5.87
CA ASN A 55 -5.96 -10.61 -4.45
C ASN A 55 -7.31 -11.25 -4.13
N ILE A 56 -8.37 -10.92 -4.88
CA ILE A 56 -9.70 -11.51 -4.68
C ILE A 56 -9.66 -13.05 -4.83
N LEU A 57 -8.99 -13.55 -5.87
CA LEU A 57 -8.87 -14.99 -6.09
C LEU A 57 -8.11 -15.69 -4.96
N PHE A 58 -7.02 -15.10 -4.50
CA PHE A 58 -6.23 -15.67 -3.40
C PHE A 58 -6.94 -15.55 -2.06
N ASP A 59 -7.68 -14.47 -1.81
CA ASP A 59 -8.51 -14.33 -0.60
C ASP A 59 -9.58 -15.42 -0.55
N LEU A 60 -10.31 -15.62 -1.65
CA LEU A 60 -11.31 -16.68 -1.74
C LEU A 60 -10.66 -18.08 -1.55
N GLY A 61 -9.52 -18.31 -2.18
CA GLY A 61 -8.78 -19.57 -2.02
C GLY A 61 -8.28 -19.79 -0.59
N ALA A 62 -7.72 -18.76 0.04
CA ALA A 62 -7.20 -18.85 1.40
C ALA A 62 -8.30 -19.05 2.45
N ILE A 63 -9.47 -18.43 2.24
CA ILE A 63 -10.60 -18.53 3.18
C ILE A 63 -11.39 -19.82 2.96
N LEU A 64 -11.75 -20.14 1.70
CA LEU A 64 -12.65 -21.25 1.38
C LEU A 64 -11.95 -22.61 1.33
N ILE A 65 -10.70 -22.66 0.83
CA ILE A 65 -9.97 -23.92 0.63
C ILE A 65 -9.03 -24.20 1.79
N LEU A 66 -8.25 -23.19 2.21
CA LEU A 66 -7.21 -23.36 3.22
C LEU A 66 -7.69 -23.08 4.65
N HIS A 67 -8.90 -22.52 4.83
CA HIS A 67 -9.48 -22.16 6.13
C HIS A 67 -8.54 -21.33 7.03
N MET A 68 -7.66 -20.54 6.43
CA MET A 68 -6.61 -19.79 7.14
C MET A 68 -7.13 -18.55 7.88
N GLY A 69 -8.42 -18.23 7.76
CA GLY A 69 -9.03 -17.08 8.43
C GLY A 69 -8.38 -15.73 8.04
N VAL A 70 -8.25 -14.84 9.02
CA VAL A 70 -7.76 -13.47 8.79
C VAL A 70 -6.29 -13.43 8.33
N ALA A 71 -5.46 -14.36 8.77
CA ALA A 71 -4.07 -14.46 8.34
C ALA A 71 -3.94 -14.83 6.85
N GLY A 72 -4.89 -15.63 6.34
CA GLY A 72 -4.96 -15.98 4.91
C GLY A 72 -5.14 -14.76 4.02
N ALA A 73 -6.01 -13.83 4.40
CA ALA A 73 -6.21 -12.58 3.67
C ALA A 73 -4.93 -11.72 3.60
N ALA A 74 -4.16 -11.65 4.70
CA ALA A 74 -2.88 -10.95 4.68
C ALA A 74 -1.89 -11.58 3.70
N TRP A 75 -1.75 -12.90 3.69
CA TRP A 75 -0.90 -13.62 2.75
C TRP A 75 -1.36 -13.48 1.30
N ALA A 76 -2.67 -13.52 1.06
CA ALA A 76 -3.24 -13.29 -0.26
C ALA A 76 -2.88 -11.90 -0.81
N THR A 77 -2.98 -10.88 0.02
CA THR A 77 -2.61 -9.50 -0.34
C THR A 77 -1.12 -9.38 -0.68
N VAL A 78 -0.25 -9.89 0.18
CA VAL A 78 1.21 -9.82 -0.03
C VAL A 78 1.64 -10.60 -1.27
N THR A 79 1.09 -11.80 -1.48
CA THR A 79 1.41 -12.63 -2.65
C THR A 79 0.89 -12.02 -3.95
N ALA A 80 -0.33 -11.50 -3.98
CA ALA A 80 -0.89 -10.83 -5.15
C ALA A 80 -0.06 -9.60 -5.56
N GLN A 81 0.32 -8.77 -4.60
CA GLN A 81 1.20 -7.62 -4.83
C GLN A 81 2.61 -8.06 -5.26
N GLY A 82 3.14 -9.12 -4.66
CA GLY A 82 4.44 -9.68 -5.02
C GLY A 82 4.49 -10.14 -6.47
N ILE A 83 3.50 -10.92 -6.89
CA ILE A 83 3.39 -11.39 -8.28
C ILE A 83 3.29 -10.19 -9.24
N SER A 84 2.41 -9.24 -8.95
CA SER A 84 2.23 -8.05 -9.77
C SER A 84 3.49 -7.19 -9.81
N GLY A 85 4.20 -7.05 -8.69
CA GLY A 85 5.48 -6.33 -8.62
C GLY A 85 6.57 -6.98 -9.47
N VAL A 86 6.70 -8.30 -9.40
CA VAL A 86 7.67 -9.06 -10.22
C VAL A 86 7.33 -8.96 -11.71
N LEU A 87 6.06 -9.13 -12.08
CA LEU A 87 5.60 -8.98 -13.47
C LEU A 87 5.84 -7.56 -13.99
N CYS A 88 5.55 -6.56 -13.17
CA CYS A 88 5.82 -5.16 -13.46
C CYS A 88 7.32 -4.91 -13.69
N LEU A 89 8.19 -5.48 -12.87
CA LEU A 89 9.65 -5.38 -13.01
C LEU A 89 10.15 -6.03 -14.28
N ILE A 90 9.64 -7.22 -14.62
CA ILE A 90 9.99 -7.92 -15.88
C ILE A 90 9.54 -7.10 -17.09
N TYR A 91 8.33 -6.59 -17.06
CA TYR A 91 7.80 -5.73 -18.12
C TYR A 91 8.64 -4.47 -18.29
N MET A 92 8.97 -3.80 -17.19
CA MET A 92 9.79 -2.59 -17.20
C MET A 92 11.17 -2.84 -17.79
N LYS A 93 11.84 -3.93 -17.40
CA LYS A 93 13.15 -4.32 -17.97
C LYS A 93 13.11 -4.61 -19.47
N LYS A 94 11.98 -5.14 -19.98
CA LYS A 94 11.82 -5.45 -21.40
C LYS A 94 11.48 -4.20 -22.23
N LYS A 95 10.61 -3.33 -21.70
CA LYS A 95 10.09 -2.18 -22.46
C LYS A 95 11.02 -0.98 -22.38
N TYR A 96 11.63 -0.73 -21.23
CA TYR A 96 12.44 0.46 -21.01
C TYR A 96 13.93 0.14 -20.99
N THR A 97 14.54 0.15 -22.17
CA THR A 97 15.99 -0.08 -22.33
C THR A 97 16.82 1.00 -21.63
N ILE A 98 16.26 2.19 -21.46
CA ILE A 98 16.89 3.34 -20.78
C ILE A 98 17.12 3.08 -19.27
N LEU A 99 16.42 2.11 -18.68
CA LEU A 99 16.59 1.70 -17.28
C LEU A 99 17.61 0.57 -17.10
N LYS A 100 18.38 0.23 -18.13
CA LYS A 100 19.53 -0.67 -18.00
C LYS A 100 20.64 0.08 -17.29
N ILE A 101 20.71 -0.10 -15.97
CA ILE A 101 21.77 0.49 -15.14
C ILE A 101 23.11 -0.12 -15.55
N SER A 102 24.04 0.71 -16.03
CA SER A 102 25.42 0.31 -16.25
C SER A 102 26.14 0.13 -14.90
N LYS A 103 27.14 -0.75 -14.83
CA LYS A 103 27.91 -0.97 -13.59
C LYS A 103 28.56 0.31 -13.07
N ASP A 104 28.85 1.25 -13.95
CA ASP A 104 29.47 2.55 -13.60
C ASP A 104 28.49 3.55 -12.99
N GLU A 105 27.18 3.33 -13.16
CA GLU A 105 26.10 4.17 -12.63
C GLU A 105 25.67 3.77 -11.21
N TRP A 106 26.19 2.68 -10.68
CA TRP A 106 25.98 2.22 -9.30
C TRP A 106 26.70 3.09 -8.24
N LYS A 107 27.06 4.30 -8.58
CA LYS A 107 27.67 5.23 -7.64
C LYS A 107 26.60 6.04 -6.92
N LEU A 108 26.57 5.93 -5.60
CA LEU A 108 25.71 6.76 -4.78
C LEU A 108 26.09 8.24 -4.94
N ASN A 109 25.20 9.01 -5.56
CA ASN A 109 25.40 10.45 -5.70
C ASN A 109 24.72 11.18 -4.53
N GLY A 110 25.54 11.75 -3.63
CA GLY A 110 25.06 12.46 -2.44
C GLY A 110 24.10 13.62 -2.75
N SER A 111 24.27 14.30 -3.89
CA SER A 111 23.37 15.37 -4.31
C SER A 111 21.97 14.82 -4.69
N CYS A 112 21.90 13.67 -5.36
CA CYS A 112 20.64 12.99 -5.65
C CYS A 112 19.94 12.54 -4.37
N ILE A 113 20.68 11.94 -3.45
CA ILE A 113 20.15 11.50 -2.15
C ILE A 113 19.59 12.70 -1.37
N ALA A 114 20.34 13.80 -1.30
CA ALA A 114 19.88 14.99 -0.61
C ALA A 114 18.59 15.57 -1.18
N ARG A 115 18.43 15.57 -2.52
CA ARG A 115 17.19 16.00 -3.17
C ARG A 115 16.01 15.07 -2.86
N LEU A 116 16.23 13.76 -2.92
CA LEU A 116 15.20 12.76 -2.58
C LEU A 116 14.77 12.88 -1.10
N CYS A 117 15.73 13.01 -0.20
CA CYS A 117 15.44 13.22 1.22
C CYS A 117 14.72 14.56 1.46
N GLY A 118 15.14 15.61 0.77
CA GLY A 118 14.50 16.93 0.86
C GLY A 118 13.02 16.95 0.46
N MET A 119 12.63 16.09 -0.48
CA MET A 119 11.21 15.91 -0.87
C MET A 119 10.51 14.86 0.02
N GLY A 120 11.17 13.74 0.29
CA GLY A 120 10.56 12.61 0.99
C GLY A 120 10.34 12.85 2.48
N ILE A 121 11.25 13.53 3.17
CA ILE A 121 11.14 13.78 4.62
C ILE A 121 9.93 14.65 4.96
N PRO A 122 9.70 15.83 4.32
CA PRO A 122 8.52 16.63 4.59
C PRO A 122 7.22 15.89 4.31
N MET A 123 7.18 15.13 3.21
CA MET A 123 6.01 14.32 2.82
C MET A 123 5.75 13.20 3.83
N GLY A 124 6.80 12.51 4.28
CA GLY A 124 6.70 11.49 5.33
C GLY A 124 6.23 12.07 6.67
N LEU A 125 6.71 13.25 7.05
CA LEU A 125 6.24 13.95 8.26
C LEU A 125 4.76 14.34 8.15
N GLN A 126 4.33 14.85 7.00
CA GLN A 126 2.92 15.19 6.75
C GLN A 126 2.00 13.98 6.93
N TYR A 127 2.34 12.84 6.33
CA TYR A 127 1.57 11.60 6.51
C TYR A 127 1.60 11.11 7.96
N SER A 128 2.74 11.22 8.64
CA SER A 128 2.87 10.81 10.04
C SER A 128 2.00 11.65 10.97
N ILE A 129 1.98 12.97 10.78
CA ILE A 129 1.13 13.89 11.56
C ILE A 129 -0.35 13.59 11.31
N THR A 130 -0.73 13.37 10.05
CA THR A 130 -2.12 13.01 9.69
C THR A 130 -2.52 11.67 10.31
N ALA A 131 -1.63 10.68 10.32
CA ALA A 131 -1.89 9.39 10.93
C ALA A 131 -2.07 9.50 12.46
N ILE A 132 -1.22 10.27 13.13
CA ILE A 132 -1.35 10.54 14.58
C ILE A 132 -2.68 11.25 14.87
N GLY A 133 -3.03 12.26 14.08
CA GLY A 133 -4.31 12.96 14.20
C GLY A 133 -5.51 12.01 14.05
N SER A 134 -5.45 11.09 13.10
CA SER A 134 -6.48 10.07 12.87
C SER A 134 -6.62 9.12 14.06
N VAL A 135 -5.51 8.70 14.68
CA VAL A 135 -5.53 7.84 15.89
C VAL A 135 -6.15 8.57 17.07
N VAL A 136 -5.81 9.83 17.28
CA VAL A 136 -6.39 10.66 18.36
C VAL A 136 -7.90 10.83 18.14
N LEU A 137 -8.31 11.17 16.92
CA LEU A 137 -9.72 11.29 16.55
C LEU A 137 -10.46 9.98 16.77
N GLN A 138 -9.91 8.86 16.30
CA GLN A 138 -10.52 7.53 16.47
C GLN A 138 -10.68 7.18 17.95
N THR A 139 -9.71 7.54 18.79
CA THR A 139 -9.77 7.31 20.23
C THR A 139 -10.91 8.12 20.87
N ALA A 140 -11.08 9.37 20.45
CA ALA A 140 -12.18 10.23 20.92
C ALA A 140 -13.55 9.67 20.46
N VAL A 141 -13.66 9.26 19.21
CA VAL A 141 -14.90 8.70 18.64
C VAL A 141 -15.27 7.38 19.31
N ASN A 142 -14.30 6.54 19.66
CA ASN A 142 -14.54 5.27 20.36
C ASN A 142 -15.20 5.48 21.74
N ARG A 143 -14.92 6.62 22.40
CA ARG A 143 -15.56 6.98 23.69
C ARG A 143 -17.04 7.37 23.55
N LEU A 144 -17.48 7.75 22.34
CA LEU A 144 -18.87 8.11 22.05
C LEU A 144 -19.78 6.91 21.76
N GLY A 145 -19.20 5.70 21.71
CA GLY A 145 -19.93 4.45 21.51
C GLY A 145 -19.98 3.97 20.06
N SER A 146 -20.46 2.74 19.90
CA SER A 146 -20.43 2.02 18.61
C SER A 146 -21.21 2.70 17.48
N THR A 147 -22.29 3.37 17.80
CA THR A 147 -23.11 4.10 16.79
C THR A 147 -22.34 5.28 16.21
N ALA A 148 -21.62 6.03 17.05
CA ALA A 148 -20.77 7.13 16.60
C ALA A 148 -19.60 6.63 15.74
N VAL A 149 -18.96 5.52 16.12
CA VAL A 149 -17.89 4.88 15.33
C VAL A 149 -18.40 4.49 13.95
N ALA A 150 -19.57 3.84 13.87
CA ALA A 150 -20.17 3.45 12.60
C ALA A 150 -20.51 4.65 11.72
N ALA A 151 -21.04 5.72 12.30
CA ALA A 151 -21.39 6.95 11.59
C ALA A 151 -20.14 7.65 11.02
N VAL A 152 -19.08 7.80 11.82
CA VAL A 152 -17.82 8.43 11.39
C VAL A 152 -17.13 7.57 10.33
N ALA A 153 -17.11 6.24 10.48
CA ALA A 153 -16.54 5.33 9.48
C ALA A 153 -17.28 5.41 8.14
N SER A 154 -18.61 5.47 8.18
CA SER A 154 -19.44 5.58 6.97
C SER A 154 -19.28 6.95 6.31
N GLY A 155 -19.28 8.02 7.10
CA GLY A 155 -19.03 9.39 6.63
C GLY A 155 -17.65 9.55 6.01
N GLY A 156 -16.61 8.94 6.63
CA GLY A 156 -15.26 8.94 6.10
C GLY A 156 -15.14 8.24 4.73
N LYS A 157 -15.84 7.10 4.55
CA LYS A 157 -15.88 6.42 3.24
C LYS A 157 -16.57 7.25 2.16
N LEU A 158 -17.65 7.94 2.51
CA LEU A 158 -18.33 8.85 1.59
C LEU A 158 -17.44 10.04 1.23
N ALA A 159 -16.80 10.66 2.22
CA ALA A 159 -15.86 11.75 2.00
C ALA A 159 -14.71 11.33 1.08
N MET A 160 -14.11 10.16 1.31
CA MET A 160 -13.06 9.60 0.47
C MET A 160 -13.53 9.39 -0.98
N PHE A 161 -14.75 8.91 -1.18
CA PHE A 161 -15.32 8.73 -2.53
C PHE A 161 -15.47 10.07 -3.27
N PHE A 162 -15.94 11.12 -2.58
CA PHE A 162 -16.07 12.45 -3.18
C PHE A 162 -14.73 13.17 -3.38
N CYS A 163 -13.74 12.92 -2.52
CA CYS A 163 -12.41 13.52 -2.64
C CYS A 163 -11.53 12.81 -3.69
N CYS A 164 -11.80 11.56 -4.01
CA CYS A 164 -11.01 10.77 -4.97
C CYS A 164 -10.71 11.47 -6.32
N PRO A 165 -11.67 12.17 -6.98
CA PRO A 165 -11.37 12.91 -8.21
C PRO A 165 -10.40 14.07 -8.00
N PHE A 166 -10.45 14.73 -6.84
CA PHE A 166 -9.56 15.84 -6.50
C PHE A 166 -8.14 15.34 -6.20
N ASP A 167 -8.04 14.24 -5.46
CA ASP A 167 -6.75 13.59 -5.18
C ASP A 167 -6.06 13.13 -6.48
N ALA A 168 -6.83 12.61 -7.43
CA ALA A 168 -6.32 12.21 -8.74
C ALA A 168 -5.83 13.38 -9.63
N MET A 169 -6.23 14.62 -9.33
CA MET A 169 -5.74 15.83 -10.03
C MET A 169 -4.44 16.36 -9.44
N VAL A 170 -4.08 15.96 -8.21
CA VAL A 170 -2.90 16.45 -7.49
C VAL A 170 -1.69 15.54 -7.71
N GLU A 171 -1.90 14.27 -8.08
CA GLU A 171 -0.83 13.32 -8.45
C GLU A 171 -0.35 13.50 -9.90
#